data_d301b1b48f4945a6aeb368a70635b864
#
_entry.id   d301b1b48f4945a6aeb368a70635b864
#
_cell.length_a   1.000
_cell.length_b   1.000
_cell.length_c   1.000
_cell.angle_alpha   90.00
_cell.angle_beta   90.00
_cell.angle_gamma   90.00
#
_symmetry.space_group_name_H-M   'P 1'
#
loop_
_entity.id
_entity.type
_entity.pdbx_description
1 polymer ?
#
loop_
_entity_poly.entity_id
_entity_poly.type
_entity_poly.pdbx_seq_one_letter_code
_entity_poly.pdbx_strand_id
1 'polypeptide(L)'
;TVLDIRFQLGRTGAITPVALLDPVELGGSIVKRASLHNSNEIERLDVRINDSVHIEKGGEIIPKVTKVEISERVLDTGKFKFINSCPACDTELKTIEDQAVHYCPNYKKCPPQVSGRIEHFISKNAMNIEFLGPETVKGLINEGLIRDVSDLYNLKYDDIIDLKFNIDEEDKIRSLKNKSCENILRSIEKFKENEFSNVLFGLGIR
;
A
#
# COMPACT_ATOMS: atom_id res chain seq x y z
N THR A 1 8.30 22.13 3.81
CA THR A 1 8.58 21.69 5.19
C THR A 1 8.09 20.27 5.41
N VAL A 2 8.80 19.46 6.21
CA VAL A 2 8.36 18.12 6.65
C VAL A 2 7.39 18.26 7.81
N LEU A 3 6.13 17.88 7.59
CA LEU A 3 5.07 17.95 8.61
C LEU A 3 5.04 16.70 9.50
N ASP A 4 5.30 15.53 8.90
CA ASP A 4 5.24 14.22 9.56
C ASP A 4 6.01 13.20 8.71
N ILE A 5 6.40 12.07 9.31
CA ILE A 5 6.96 10.92 8.58
C ILE A 5 6.11 9.70 8.88
N ARG A 6 5.48 9.16 7.85
CA ARG A 6 4.63 7.96 7.93
C ARG A 6 5.28 6.78 7.24
N PHE A 7 4.90 5.59 7.67
CA PHE A 7 5.41 4.35 7.11
C PHE A 7 4.34 3.68 6.26
N GLN A 8 4.67 3.45 5.00
CA GLN A 8 3.83 2.69 4.07
C GLN A 8 4.32 1.26 4.00
N LEU A 9 3.38 0.32 4.06
CA LEU A 9 3.65 -1.10 3.94
C LEU A 9 3.20 -1.60 2.56
N GLY A 10 4.13 -2.11 1.79
CA GLY A 10 3.86 -2.71 0.49
C GLY A 10 3.35 -4.16 0.59
N ARG A 11 2.83 -4.69 -0.52
CA ARG A 11 2.31 -6.08 -0.62
C ARG A 11 3.35 -7.16 -0.29
N THR A 12 4.62 -6.85 -0.42
CA THR A 12 5.75 -7.75 -0.10
C THR A 12 6.21 -7.65 1.35
N GLY A 13 5.59 -6.78 2.14
CA GLY A 13 5.98 -6.50 3.51
C GLY A 13 7.03 -5.41 3.68
N ALA A 14 7.58 -4.88 2.58
CA ALA A 14 8.56 -3.80 2.64
C ALA A 14 7.96 -2.52 3.25
N ILE A 15 8.70 -1.93 4.18
CA ILE A 15 8.34 -0.67 4.85
C ILE A 15 9.07 0.47 4.16
N THR A 16 8.30 1.42 3.64
CA THR A 16 8.83 2.63 3.01
C THR A 16 8.44 3.85 3.83
N PRO A 17 9.40 4.60 4.39
CA PRO A 17 9.12 5.85 5.05
C PRO A 17 8.78 6.93 4.02
N VAL A 18 7.75 7.73 4.31
CA VAL A 18 7.23 8.80 3.45
C VAL A 18 7.07 10.06 4.26
N ALA A 19 7.76 11.12 3.86
CA ALA A 19 7.57 12.44 4.43
C ALA A 19 6.25 13.03 3.94
N LEU A 20 5.43 13.51 4.86
CA LEU A 20 4.31 14.40 4.59
C LEU A 20 4.84 15.83 4.56
N LEU A 21 4.51 16.56 3.52
CA LEU A 21 5.08 17.88 3.26
C LEU A 21 3.99 18.95 3.21
N ASP A 22 4.34 20.17 3.54
CA ASP A 22 3.57 21.31 3.08
C ASP A 22 3.40 21.22 1.56
N PRO A 23 2.19 21.45 1.03
CA PRO A 23 1.95 21.36 -0.40
C PRO A 23 2.89 22.27 -1.19
N VAL A 24 3.62 21.70 -2.15
CA VAL A 24 4.55 22.42 -3.01
C VAL A 24 4.34 22.05 -4.46
N GLU A 25 4.37 23.05 -5.34
CA GLU A 25 4.27 22.83 -6.78
C GLU A 25 5.60 22.31 -7.33
N LEU A 26 5.55 21.19 -8.05
CA LEU A 26 6.73 20.58 -8.68
C LEU A 26 6.34 19.96 -10.04
N GLY A 27 6.83 20.55 -11.11
CA GLY A 27 6.57 20.07 -12.47
C GLY A 27 5.08 19.99 -12.81
N GLY A 28 4.33 21.04 -12.52
CA GLY A 28 2.89 21.15 -12.83
C GLY A 28 1.97 20.28 -11.97
N SER A 29 2.45 19.77 -10.84
CA SER A 29 1.61 19.04 -9.87
C SER A 29 1.93 19.44 -8.44
N ILE A 30 0.91 19.40 -7.57
CA ILE A 30 1.06 19.69 -6.15
C ILE A 30 1.54 18.43 -5.44
N VAL A 31 2.75 18.48 -4.88
CA VAL A 31 3.36 17.41 -4.11
C VAL A 31 3.09 17.64 -2.62
N LYS A 32 2.51 16.64 -1.96
CA LYS A 32 2.23 16.59 -0.52
C LYS A 32 2.98 15.47 0.19
N ARG A 33 3.62 14.58 -0.57
CA ARG A 33 4.33 13.40 -0.04
C ARG A 33 5.58 13.14 -0.84
N ALA A 34 6.67 12.79 -0.16
CA ALA A 34 7.93 12.40 -0.82
C ALA A 34 8.52 11.16 -0.14
N SER A 35 9.07 10.25 -0.91
CA SER A 35 9.71 9.05 -0.39
C SER A 35 11.02 9.39 0.33
N LEU A 36 11.26 8.71 1.44
CA LEU A 36 12.54 8.67 2.15
C LEU A 36 13.24 7.31 1.95
N HIS A 37 12.77 6.51 1.00
CA HIS A 37 13.31 5.23 0.58
C HIS A 37 13.39 4.17 1.71
N ASN A 38 14.28 4.35 2.69
CA ASN A 38 14.56 3.37 3.75
C ASN A 38 15.19 4.06 4.98
N SER A 39 15.53 3.27 6.00
CA SER A 39 16.14 3.76 7.24
C SER A 39 17.50 4.43 7.01
N ASN A 40 18.36 3.85 6.15
CA ASN A 40 19.69 4.37 5.88
C ASN A 40 19.62 5.77 5.26
N GLU A 41 18.62 6.02 4.42
CA GLU A 41 18.42 7.32 3.81
C GLU A 41 17.92 8.37 4.81
N ILE A 42 17.08 7.97 5.77
CA ILE A 42 16.69 8.83 6.88
C ILE A 42 17.93 9.22 7.72
N GLU A 43 18.79 8.26 8.03
CA GLU A 43 20.02 8.50 8.79
C GLU A 43 21.01 9.37 8.01
N ARG A 44 21.23 9.08 6.73
CA ARG A 44 22.11 9.85 5.85
C ARG A 44 21.69 11.30 5.71
N LEU A 45 20.40 11.55 5.57
CA LEU A 45 19.83 12.89 5.45
C LEU A 45 19.69 13.59 6.81
N ASP A 46 19.73 12.86 7.92
CA ASP A 46 19.35 13.34 9.27
C ASP A 46 18.04 14.13 9.25
N VAL A 47 17.05 13.64 8.48
CA VAL A 47 15.77 14.33 8.32
C VAL A 47 14.97 14.30 9.62
N ARG A 48 14.37 15.45 9.97
CA ARG A 48 13.55 15.63 11.18
C ARG A 48 12.23 16.31 10.83
N ILE A 49 11.28 16.19 11.74
CA ILE A 49 10.04 16.96 11.64
C ILE A 49 10.36 18.45 11.69
N ASN A 50 9.66 19.23 10.89
CA ASN A 50 9.84 20.67 10.65
C ASN A 50 11.09 21.06 9.85
N ASP A 51 11.87 20.14 9.33
CA ASP A 51 12.96 20.48 8.41
C ASP A 51 12.44 21.02 7.07
N SER A 52 13.16 22.00 6.52
CA SER A 52 13.06 22.38 5.10
C SER A 52 13.83 21.36 4.27
N VAL A 53 13.19 20.82 3.21
CA VAL A 53 13.78 19.76 2.38
C VAL A 53 13.68 20.07 0.90
N HIS A 54 14.68 19.63 0.16
CA HIS A 54 14.64 19.58 -1.30
C HIS A 54 14.01 18.29 -1.76
N ILE A 55 13.11 18.39 -2.74
CA ILE A 55 12.44 17.24 -3.34
C ILE A 55 12.66 17.22 -4.84
N GLU A 56 12.80 16.04 -5.38
CA GLU A 56 12.88 15.77 -6.82
C GLU A 56 11.88 14.70 -7.22
N LYS A 57 11.36 14.78 -8.44
CA LYS A 57 10.66 13.65 -9.05
C LYS A 57 11.71 12.68 -9.61
N GLY A 58 11.86 11.53 -8.97
CA GLY A 58 12.71 10.43 -9.45
C GLY A 58 12.00 9.70 -10.59
N GLY A 59 12.54 9.76 -11.81
CA GLY A 59 11.81 9.27 -12.97
C GLY A 59 10.55 10.10 -13.21
N GLU A 60 9.49 9.46 -13.69
CA GLU A 60 8.30 10.21 -14.08
C GLU A 60 7.28 10.43 -12.93
N ILE A 61 7.36 9.75 -11.78
CA ILE A 61 6.16 9.64 -10.95
C ILE A 61 6.36 9.87 -9.43
N ILE A 62 7.39 9.36 -8.78
CA ILE A 62 7.47 9.35 -7.31
C ILE A 62 8.42 10.43 -6.78
N PRO A 63 7.89 11.47 -6.09
CA PRO A 63 8.74 12.46 -5.44
C PRO A 63 9.60 11.81 -4.34
N LYS A 64 10.87 12.20 -4.25
CA LYS A 64 11.81 11.79 -3.21
C LYS A 64 12.46 13.00 -2.55
N VAL A 65 12.81 12.85 -1.28
CA VAL A 65 13.64 13.84 -0.57
C VAL A 65 15.08 13.58 -0.94
N THR A 66 15.81 14.63 -1.37
CA THR A 66 17.21 14.52 -1.81
C THR A 66 18.19 15.20 -0.88
N LYS A 67 17.75 16.27 -0.18
CA LYS A 67 18.58 17.06 0.73
C LYS A 67 17.72 17.68 1.83
N VAL A 68 18.32 17.86 3.00
CA VAL A 68 17.77 18.66 4.11
C VAL A 68 18.54 19.99 4.17
N GLU A 69 17.83 21.10 4.34
CA GLU A 69 18.44 22.41 4.52
C GLU A 69 18.73 22.66 6.01
N ILE A 70 19.89 22.19 6.46
CA ILE A 70 20.27 22.20 7.88
C ILE A 70 20.42 23.62 8.42
N SER A 71 20.77 24.60 7.57
CA SER A 71 20.90 26.02 7.95
C SER A 71 19.57 26.65 8.42
N GLU A 72 18.44 26.09 7.95
CA GLU A 72 17.08 26.54 8.30
C GLU A 72 16.45 25.71 9.43
N ARG A 73 17.18 24.72 9.96
CA ARG A 73 16.65 23.83 10.99
C ARG A 73 16.36 24.58 12.29
N VAL A 74 15.16 24.39 12.81
CA VAL A 74 14.80 24.89 14.14
C VAL A 74 15.60 24.09 15.18
N LEU A 75 16.26 24.79 16.09
CA LEU A 75 17.00 24.17 17.20
C LEU A 75 16.04 23.33 18.05
N ASP A 76 16.54 22.16 18.49
CA ASP A 76 15.85 21.22 19.39
C ASP A 76 14.83 20.29 18.75
N THR A 77 14.92 20.02 17.47
CA THR A 77 14.19 18.89 16.86
C THR A 77 14.96 17.59 17.09
N GLY A 78 14.38 16.66 17.83
CA GLY A 78 14.99 15.34 18.09
C GLY A 78 15.21 14.55 16.79
N LYS A 79 16.22 13.65 16.79
CA LYS A 79 16.44 12.73 15.66
C LYS A 79 15.22 11.84 15.46
N PHE A 80 14.80 11.70 14.21
CA PHE A 80 13.75 10.77 13.87
C PHE A 80 14.25 9.32 14.00
N LYS A 81 13.47 8.47 14.69
CA LYS A 81 13.80 7.05 14.86
C LYS A 81 12.92 6.21 13.96
N PHE A 82 13.54 5.29 13.24
CA PHE A 82 12.80 4.30 12.47
C PHE A 82 12.02 3.35 13.40
N ILE A 83 10.88 2.84 12.93
CA ILE A 83 10.03 1.93 13.70
C ILE A 83 10.64 0.52 13.78
N ASN A 84 10.39 -0.18 14.89
CA ASN A 84 10.83 -1.56 15.10
C ASN A 84 9.70 -2.58 14.87
N SER A 85 8.45 -2.12 14.84
CA SER A 85 7.27 -2.97 14.62
C SER A 85 6.44 -2.48 13.43
N CYS A 86 5.69 -3.39 12.85
CA CYS A 86 4.82 -3.13 11.71
C CYS A 86 3.66 -2.20 12.12
N PRO A 87 3.44 -1.08 11.41
CA PRO A 87 2.37 -0.13 11.78
C PRO A 87 0.96 -0.68 11.58
N ALA A 88 0.82 -1.84 10.91
CA ALA A 88 -0.49 -2.43 10.62
C ALA A 88 -0.81 -3.69 11.45
N CYS A 89 0.18 -4.38 12.01
CA CYS A 89 -0.05 -5.63 12.72
C CYS A 89 0.90 -5.87 13.91
N ASP A 90 1.67 -4.86 14.32
CA ASP A 90 2.61 -4.83 15.45
C ASP A 90 3.68 -5.94 15.47
N THR A 91 3.79 -6.72 14.40
CA THR A 91 4.84 -7.74 14.27
C THR A 91 6.20 -7.06 14.17
N GLU A 92 7.19 -7.57 14.89
CA GLU A 92 8.57 -7.10 14.83
C GLU A 92 9.10 -7.14 13.40
N LEU A 93 9.69 -6.02 12.95
CA LEU A 93 10.25 -5.90 11.61
C LEU A 93 11.57 -6.66 11.52
N LYS A 94 11.85 -7.17 10.34
CA LYS A 94 13.12 -7.82 10.02
C LYS A 94 13.85 -7.09 8.91
N THR A 95 15.16 -7.14 8.96
CA THR A 95 16.05 -6.73 7.86
C THR A 95 16.68 -7.97 7.23
N ILE A 96 16.97 -7.92 5.95
CA ILE A 96 17.81 -8.92 5.28
C ILE A 96 19.24 -8.37 5.33
N GLU A 97 20.22 -9.22 5.66
CA GLU A 97 21.63 -8.85 5.60
C GLU A 97 21.95 -8.16 4.27
N ASP A 98 22.71 -7.07 4.34
CA ASP A 98 23.08 -6.21 3.20
C ASP A 98 21.92 -5.44 2.53
N GLN A 99 20.71 -5.48 3.07
CA GLN A 99 19.59 -4.68 2.56
C GLN A 99 19.15 -3.62 3.57
N ALA A 100 19.04 -2.38 3.09
CA ALA A 100 18.55 -1.27 3.91
C ALA A 100 17.02 -1.31 4.15
N VAL A 101 16.34 -2.36 3.68
CA VAL A 101 14.88 -2.46 3.71
C VAL A 101 14.45 -3.24 4.95
N HIS A 102 13.60 -2.61 5.75
CA HIS A 102 12.86 -3.30 6.80
C HIS A 102 11.58 -3.90 6.23
N TYR A 103 11.22 -5.08 6.65
CA TYR A 103 10.00 -5.75 6.20
C TYR A 103 9.24 -6.44 7.33
N CYS A 104 7.92 -6.49 7.18
CA CYS A 104 7.04 -7.22 8.06
C CYS A 104 6.97 -8.70 7.63
N PRO A 105 7.42 -9.66 8.48
CA PRO A 105 7.43 -11.07 8.11
C PRO A 105 6.04 -11.74 8.20
N ASN A 106 5.03 -11.05 8.70
CA ASN A 106 3.67 -11.60 8.89
C ASN A 106 2.86 -11.58 7.59
N TYR A 107 3.40 -12.17 6.52
CA TYR A 107 2.79 -12.10 5.19
C TYR A 107 1.38 -12.73 5.11
N LYS A 108 1.07 -13.70 5.97
CA LYS A 108 -0.23 -14.42 5.95
C LYS A 108 -1.37 -13.63 6.59
N LYS A 109 -1.07 -12.79 7.59
CA LYS A 109 -2.12 -12.15 8.42
C LYS A 109 -2.06 -10.64 8.42
N CYS A 110 -0.97 -10.03 7.96
CA CYS A 110 -0.84 -8.57 7.93
C CYS A 110 -1.81 -7.97 6.89
N PRO A 111 -2.80 -7.16 7.30
CA PRO A 111 -3.89 -6.74 6.42
C PRO A 111 -3.44 -6.07 5.12
N PRO A 112 -2.50 -5.10 5.11
CA PRO A 112 -2.04 -4.49 3.86
C PRO A 112 -1.29 -5.45 2.94
N GLN A 113 -0.63 -6.49 3.49
CA GLN A 113 0.03 -7.50 2.66
C GLN A 113 -0.98 -8.45 2.03
N VAL A 114 -2.01 -8.82 2.77
CA VAL A 114 -3.10 -9.68 2.26
C VAL A 114 -3.86 -8.94 1.16
N SER A 115 -4.36 -7.73 1.44
CA SER A 115 -5.10 -6.94 0.45
C SER A 115 -4.26 -6.65 -0.79
N GLY A 116 -3.01 -6.21 -0.60
CA GLY A 116 -2.13 -5.89 -1.72
C GLY A 116 -1.77 -7.08 -2.62
N ARG A 117 -1.71 -8.31 -2.08
CA ARG A 117 -1.54 -9.52 -2.91
C ARG A 117 -2.80 -9.84 -3.71
N ILE A 118 -3.97 -9.73 -3.09
CA ILE A 118 -5.25 -9.95 -3.78
C ILE A 118 -5.44 -8.88 -4.86
N GLU A 119 -5.19 -7.61 -4.55
CA GLU A 119 -5.26 -6.50 -5.51
C GLU A 119 -4.31 -6.70 -6.69
N HIS A 120 -3.08 -7.18 -6.43
CA HIS A 120 -2.15 -7.50 -7.50
C HIS A 120 -2.66 -8.66 -8.37
N PHE A 121 -3.18 -9.72 -7.76
CA PHE A 121 -3.72 -10.87 -8.46
C PHE A 121 -4.89 -10.51 -9.36
N ILE A 122 -5.82 -9.68 -8.90
CA ILE A 122 -6.97 -9.25 -9.69
C ILE A 122 -6.66 -8.16 -10.72
N SER A 123 -5.46 -7.56 -10.67
CA SER A 123 -5.08 -6.43 -11.51
C SER A 123 -5.14 -6.76 -13.00
N LYS A 124 -5.25 -5.70 -13.83
CA LYS A 124 -5.33 -5.80 -15.29
C LYS A 124 -4.17 -6.59 -15.92
N ASN A 125 -2.98 -6.46 -15.35
CA ASN A 125 -1.77 -7.11 -15.86
C ASN A 125 -1.60 -8.56 -15.39
N ALA A 126 -2.44 -9.02 -14.46
CA ALA A 126 -2.46 -10.36 -13.94
C ALA A 126 -3.73 -11.10 -14.39
N MET A 127 -4.63 -11.41 -13.48
CA MET A 127 -5.86 -12.13 -13.80
C MET A 127 -6.96 -11.25 -14.40
N ASN A 128 -6.82 -9.91 -14.36
CA ASN A 128 -7.75 -8.93 -14.92
C ASN A 128 -9.20 -9.13 -14.45
N ILE A 129 -9.42 -9.39 -13.16
CA ILE A 129 -10.77 -9.57 -12.59
C ILE A 129 -11.43 -8.20 -12.46
N GLU A 130 -12.40 -7.93 -13.32
CA GLU A 130 -13.13 -6.67 -13.37
C GLU A 130 -14.17 -6.57 -12.24
N PHE A 131 -14.63 -5.34 -11.96
CA PHE A 131 -15.64 -5.01 -10.95
C PHE A 131 -15.23 -5.26 -9.49
N LEU A 132 -14.07 -5.82 -9.24
CA LEU A 132 -13.48 -6.06 -7.92
C LEU A 132 -12.37 -5.04 -7.65
N GLY A 133 -12.76 -3.87 -7.17
CA GLY A 133 -11.80 -2.80 -6.83
C GLY A 133 -11.20 -2.95 -5.43
N PRO A 134 -10.15 -2.16 -5.09
CA PRO A 134 -9.46 -2.22 -3.78
C PRO A 134 -10.40 -2.13 -2.58
N GLU A 135 -11.40 -1.24 -2.64
CA GLU A 135 -12.37 -1.06 -1.55
C GLU A 135 -13.26 -2.30 -1.35
N THR A 136 -13.67 -2.93 -2.45
CA THR A 136 -14.45 -4.18 -2.38
C THR A 136 -13.60 -5.32 -1.81
N VAL A 137 -12.33 -5.42 -2.21
CA VAL A 137 -11.38 -6.40 -1.66
C VAL A 137 -11.21 -6.21 -0.16
N LYS A 138 -10.99 -4.98 0.31
CA LYS A 138 -10.90 -4.68 1.75
C LYS A 138 -12.20 -5.04 2.49
N GLY A 139 -13.35 -4.71 1.90
CA GLY A 139 -14.65 -5.07 2.46
C GLY A 139 -14.80 -6.58 2.63
N LEU A 140 -14.47 -7.37 1.60
CA LEU A 140 -14.53 -8.83 1.65
C LEU A 140 -13.57 -9.43 2.68
N ILE A 141 -12.37 -8.83 2.83
CA ILE A 141 -11.39 -9.25 3.85
C ILE A 141 -11.92 -8.96 5.25
N ASN A 142 -12.44 -7.77 5.50
CA ASN A 142 -12.95 -7.36 6.81
C ASN A 142 -14.12 -8.24 7.27
N GLU A 143 -14.99 -8.65 6.36
CA GLU A 143 -16.08 -9.60 6.63
C GLU A 143 -15.60 -11.06 6.70
N GLY A 144 -14.30 -11.30 6.49
CA GLY A 144 -13.72 -12.65 6.57
C GLY A 144 -14.07 -13.58 5.42
N LEU A 145 -14.65 -13.05 4.34
CA LEU A 145 -15.08 -13.81 3.15
C LEU A 145 -13.89 -14.25 2.29
N ILE A 146 -12.82 -13.45 2.27
CA ILE A 146 -11.58 -13.79 1.57
C ILE A 146 -10.37 -13.53 2.48
N ARG A 147 -9.37 -14.41 2.43
CA ARG A 147 -8.09 -14.32 3.16
C ARG A 147 -6.89 -14.46 2.24
N ASP A 148 -7.11 -15.06 1.09
CA ASP A 148 -6.13 -15.12 0.01
C ASP A 148 -6.81 -15.20 -1.36
N VAL A 149 -6.01 -15.33 -2.41
CA VAL A 149 -6.51 -15.31 -3.81
C VAL A 149 -7.38 -16.52 -4.15
N SER A 150 -7.21 -17.65 -3.48
CA SER A 150 -8.00 -18.86 -3.74
C SER A 150 -9.44 -18.72 -3.28
N ASP A 151 -9.68 -17.93 -2.23
CA ASP A 151 -11.02 -17.71 -1.69
C ASP A 151 -11.92 -16.96 -2.68
N LEU A 152 -11.34 -16.18 -3.60
CA LEU A 152 -12.11 -15.49 -4.65
C LEU A 152 -12.96 -16.46 -5.49
N TYR A 153 -12.44 -17.66 -5.73
CA TYR A 153 -13.12 -18.69 -6.53
C TYR A 153 -14.20 -19.46 -5.77
N ASN A 154 -14.27 -19.26 -4.46
CA ASN A 154 -15.27 -19.86 -3.58
C ASN A 154 -16.41 -18.90 -3.24
N LEU A 155 -16.32 -17.62 -3.63
CA LEU A 155 -17.35 -16.61 -3.38
C LEU A 155 -18.67 -17.00 -4.05
N LYS A 156 -19.76 -16.92 -3.29
CA LYS A 156 -21.13 -17.17 -3.77
C LYS A 156 -21.92 -15.87 -3.76
N TYR A 157 -22.97 -15.84 -4.56
CA TYR A 157 -23.86 -14.68 -4.63
C TYR A 157 -24.43 -14.29 -3.27
N ASP A 158 -24.89 -15.28 -2.49
CA ASP A 158 -25.52 -15.06 -1.18
C ASP A 158 -24.52 -14.51 -0.14
N ASP A 159 -23.22 -14.75 -0.33
CA ASP A 159 -22.17 -14.24 0.57
C ASP A 159 -21.89 -12.74 0.38
N ILE A 160 -22.14 -12.23 -0.84
CA ILE A 160 -21.73 -10.88 -1.23
C ILE A 160 -22.89 -9.91 -1.49
N ILE A 161 -24.12 -10.43 -1.66
CA ILE A 161 -25.30 -9.57 -1.86
C ILE A 161 -25.59 -8.74 -0.62
N ASP A 162 -25.90 -7.47 -0.82
CA ASP A 162 -26.14 -6.46 0.22
C ASP A 162 -25.01 -6.29 1.24
N LEU A 163 -23.81 -6.86 0.96
CA LEU A 163 -22.62 -6.65 1.76
C LEU A 163 -22.33 -5.15 1.85
N LYS A 164 -22.19 -4.65 3.08
CA LYS A 164 -21.91 -3.25 3.37
C LYS A 164 -20.50 -3.12 3.90
N PHE A 165 -19.74 -2.16 3.39
CA PHE A 165 -18.41 -1.83 3.88
C PHE A 165 -18.12 -0.35 3.75
N ASN A 166 -17.26 0.15 4.62
CA ASN A 166 -16.81 1.53 4.60
C ASN A 166 -15.79 1.74 3.46
N ILE A 167 -15.93 2.86 2.73
CA ILE A 167 -15.05 3.16 1.59
C ILE A 167 -13.82 3.92 2.03
N ASP A 168 -13.92 4.81 3.00
CA ASP A 168 -12.83 5.68 3.46
C ASP A 168 -13.02 6.06 4.94
N GLU A 169 -12.08 6.88 5.46
CA GLU A 169 -12.14 7.51 6.77
C GLU A 169 -13.37 8.44 6.96
N GLU A 170 -14.17 8.68 5.90
CA GLU A 170 -15.34 9.55 5.88
C GLU A 170 -16.68 8.83 6.16
N ASP A 171 -16.70 7.63 6.72
CA ASP A 171 -17.90 6.83 7.05
C ASP A 171 -18.88 6.60 5.88
N LYS A 172 -18.42 6.71 4.65
CA LYS A 172 -19.22 6.39 3.47
C LYS A 172 -19.42 4.88 3.34
N ILE A 173 -20.66 4.44 3.53
CA ILE A 173 -21.03 3.02 3.37
C ILE A 173 -21.33 2.74 1.91
N ARG A 174 -20.62 1.78 1.33
CA ARG A 174 -20.96 1.18 0.04
C ARG A 174 -21.66 -0.16 0.28
N SER A 175 -22.64 -0.47 -0.58
CA SER A 175 -23.32 -1.75 -0.58
C SER A 175 -23.24 -2.38 -1.96
N LEU A 176 -22.90 -3.66 -2.03
CA LEU A 176 -22.97 -4.44 -3.26
C LEU A 176 -24.42 -4.77 -3.57
N LYS A 177 -24.85 -4.41 -4.79
CA LYS A 177 -26.20 -4.70 -5.29
C LYS A 177 -26.16 -5.81 -6.34
N ASN A 178 -27.31 -6.39 -6.67
CA ASN A 178 -27.49 -7.52 -7.59
C ASN A 178 -26.54 -7.46 -8.79
N LYS A 179 -26.62 -6.36 -9.56
CA LYS A 179 -25.79 -6.19 -10.76
C LYS A 179 -24.28 -6.23 -10.50
N SER A 180 -23.84 -5.66 -9.36
CA SER A 180 -22.42 -5.67 -8.98
C SER A 180 -21.98 -7.09 -8.61
N CYS A 181 -22.79 -7.82 -7.85
CA CYS A 181 -22.52 -9.20 -7.45
C CYS A 181 -22.43 -10.13 -8.66
N GLU A 182 -23.41 -10.06 -9.57
CA GLU A 182 -23.40 -10.82 -10.82
C GLU A 182 -22.17 -10.53 -11.68
N ASN A 183 -21.78 -9.25 -11.81
CA ASN A 183 -20.63 -8.85 -12.59
C ASN A 183 -19.33 -9.38 -12.00
N ILE A 184 -19.15 -9.29 -10.66
CA ILE A 184 -17.98 -9.83 -9.95
C ILE A 184 -17.87 -11.33 -10.19
N LEU A 185 -18.93 -12.09 -9.92
CA LEU A 185 -18.91 -13.55 -10.07
C LEU A 185 -18.68 -13.99 -11.51
N ARG A 186 -19.34 -13.33 -12.47
CA ARG A 186 -19.10 -13.58 -13.91
C ARG A 186 -17.67 -13.30 -14.31
N SER A 187 -17.09 -12.23 -13.78
CA SER A 187 -15.69 -11.88 -14.02
C SER A 187 -14.75 -12.96 -13.47
N ILE A 188 -14.97 -13.42 -12.23
CA ILE A 188 -14.18 -14.50 -11.62
C ILE A 188 -14.27 -15.79 -12.47
N GLU A 189 -15.46 -16.18 -12.94
CA GLU A 189 -15.61 -17.37 -13.80
C GLU A 189 -14.86 -17.23 -15.11
N LYS A 190 -15.00 -16.07 -15.80
CA LYS A 190 -14.34 -15.82 -17.07
C LYS A 190 -12.82 -15.96 -16.99
N PHE A 191 -12.23 -15.54 -15.87
CA PHE A 191 -10.76 -15.54 -15.74
C PHE A 191 -10.18 -16.89 -15.27
N LYS A 192 -11.00 -17.91 -15.04
CA LYS A 192 -10.51 -19.29 -14.87
C LYS A 192 -9.88 -19.85 -16.16
N GLU A 193 -10.17 -19.24 -17.31
CA GLU A 193 -9.65 -19.63 -18.62
C GLU A 193 -8.36 -18.87 -18.99
N ASN A 194 -7.83 -17.99 -18.10
CA ASN A 194 -6.62 -17.24 -18.36
C ASN A 194 -5.40 -18.16 -18.48
N GLU A 195 -4.41 -17.68 -19.23
CA GLU A 195 -3.15 -18.39 -19.39
C GLU A 195 -2.42 -18.58 -18.04
N PHE A 196 -1.70 -19.68 -17.91
CA PHE A 196 -0.94 -20.01 -16.71
C PHE A 196 0.11 -18.93 -16.36
N SER A 197 0.68 -18.26 -17.37
CA SER A 197 1.57 -17.11 -17.21
C SER A 197 0.95 -15.98 -16.38
N ASN A 198 -0.34 -15.68 -16.59
CA ASN A 198 -1.07 -14.65 -15.85
C ASN A 198 -1.26 -15.05 -14.38
N VAL A 199 -1.50 -16.33 -14.12
CA VAL A 199 -1.60 -16.86 -12.76
C VAL A 199 -0.26 -16.72 -12.03
N LEU A 200 0.86 -17.13 -12.66
CA LEU A 200 2.20 -16.98 -12.07
C LEU A 200 2.52 -15.52 -11.76
N PHE A 201 2.27 -14.63 -12.73
CA PHE A 201 2.47 -13.20 -12.52
C PHE A 201 1.59 -12.66 -11.38
N GLY A 202 0.32 -13.04 -11.34
CA GLY A 202 -0.63 -12.67 -10.29
C GLY A 202 -0.21 -13.13 -8.90
N LEU A 203 0.42 -14.31 -8.79
CA LEU A 203 1.01 -14.83 -7.56
C LEU A 203 2.36 -14.18 -7.21
N GLY A 204 2.91 -13.33 -8.09
CA GLY A 204 4.19 -12.65 -7.89
C GLY A 204 5.40 -13.55 -8.18
N ILE A 205 5.21 -14.66 -8.86
CA ILE A 205 6.27 -15.55 -9.33
C ILE A 205 6.84 -14.97 -10.64
N ARG A 206 8.17 -14.86 -10.70
CA ARG A 206 8.92 -14.32 -11.85
C ARG A 206 9.75 -15.39 -12.51
#